data_6e436d56175d4e4f60feeca44df043cc
#
_entry.id   6e436d56175d4e4f60feeca44df043cc
#
_cell.length_a   1.000
_cell.length_b   1.000
_cell.length_c   1.000
_cell.angle_alpha   90.00
_cell.angle_beta   90.00
_cell.angle_gamma   90.00
#
_symmetry.space_group_name_H-M   'P 1'
#
loop_
_entity.id
_entity.type
_entity.pdbx_description
1 polymer ?
#
loop_
_entity_poly.entity_id
_entity_poly.type
_entity_poly.pdbx_seq_one_letter_code
_entity_poly.pdbx_strand_id
1 'polypeptide(L)'
;MISLLGGVALFLFGMTLMGDGLKKVAGNKLEIILYKLTSTPLKGVLLGTGVTAVIQSSSATSVLVVGFVNSGMMQVRQAIGIVLGSILGTSITGWILCLSDISGSGWVSLLSTATLTGVVAVVGIVLRMFCKDLAKHHIGDILLGFAVLMYGMSSMSGAVAPLKDSAAFIQLLTRFSNPLLGVLVGTVFTCILQSASAAVGILQALAITGTITFSVAFPITLGIAIGAAVPVLLSSLGASVKGKRTAYVYLLIDVIGAVVWGVVFYAVNAAVHFPFTDTTMTTVSIALLNTIFRFATVLLLTPMIPLLEKLVSFLFPDKASTGALADIDRLEERFLAHPALAIEQSRLAIDSMARQAQDNILSAFSLLGKFSDEQFAALQENEEAIDHYEDKLGTYLIKITSKELTPRQTADVSKYLHTISDLERISDHSLNIGETAQELYTKKIVFSPTGARELKVMLAAVTRILEITINAFLDNDVAAAYRVEPLEELIDNLCDEMKLHHIDRLQSGECTLNHGFAFNDLLTNCERVSDHCSNIAVAMIELESDSFDTHEYINSVMAMHSHRFDEYYAEYSREFQI
;
A
#
# COMPACT_ATOMS: atom_id res chain seq x y z
N MET A 1 19.55 -4.59 -38.25
CA MET A 1 18.25 -4.58 -37.55
C MET A 1 18.17 -5.63 -36.46
N ILE A 2 18.46 -6.90 -36.70
CA ILE A 2 18.42 -7.96 -35.65
C ILE A 2 19.38 -7.65 -34.49
N SER A 3 20.61 -7.22 -34.79
CA SER A 3 21.58 -6.85 -33.74
C SER A 3 21.11 -5.67 -32.86
N LEU A 4 20.41 -4.70 -33.44
CA LEU A 4 19.83 -3.59 -32.69
C LEU A 4 18.71 -4.07 -31.76
N LEU A 5 17.79 -4.89 -32.28
CA LEU A 5 16.70 -5.48 -31.50
C LEU A 5 17.25 -6.39 -30.38
N GLY A 6 18.30 -7.19 -30.67
CA GLY A 6 18.99 -7.99 -29.67
C GLY A 6 19.66 -7.15 -28.57
N GLY A 7 20.30 -6.04 -28.97
CA GLY A 7 20.87 -5.06 -28.04
C GLY A 7 19.80 -4.43 -27.14
N VAL A 8 18.65 -4.01 -27.71
CA VAL A 8 17.50 -3.49 -26.96
C VAL A 8 16.96 -4.53 -25.98
N ALA A 9 16.80 -5.78 -26.41
CA ALA A 9 16.31 -6.86 -25.55
C ALA A 9 17.26 -7.12 -24.36
N LEU A 10 18.57 -7.18 -24.57
CA LEU A 10 19.57 -7.33 -23.50
C LEU A 10 19.57 -6.12 -22.57
N PHE A 11 19.48 -4.91 -23.12
CA PHE A 11 19.40 -3.69 -22.33
C PHE A 11 18.19 -3.67 -21.40
N LEU A 12 17.00 -3.99 -21.94
CA LEU A 12 15.76 -4.07 -21.15
C LEU A 12 15.83 -5.19 -20.11
N PHE A 13 16.35 -6.34 -20.45
CA PHE A 13 16.51 -7.46 -19.53
C PHE A 13 17.47 -7.10 -18.39
N GLY A 14 18.64 -6.50 -18.71
CA GLY A 14 19.61 -6.06 -17.72
C GLY A 14 19.04 -5.00 -16.78
N MET A 15 18.27 -4.04 -17.32
CA MET A 15 17.59 -3.02 -16.53
C MET A 15 16.56 -3.63 -15.57
N THR A 16 15.78 -4.59 -16.03
CA THR A 16 14.79 -5.30 -15.20
C THR A 16 15.48 -6.10 -14.10
N LEU A 17 16.49 -6.89 -14.44
CA LEU A 17 17.24 -7.70 -13.47
C LEU A 17 17.91 -6.85 -12.40
N MET A 18 18.52 -5.72 -12.79
CA MET A 18 19.14 -4.77 -11.86
C MET A 18 18.07 -4.12 -10.95
N GLY A 19 16.96 -3.67 -11.52
CA GLY A 19 15.86 -3.07 -10.79
C GLY A 19 15.20 -4.01 -9.79
N ASP A 20 14.95 -5.25 -10.18
CA ASP A 20 14.38 -6.29 -9.31
C ASP A 20 15.35 -6.66 -8.17
N GLY A 21 16.66 -6.75 -8.46
CA GLY A 21 17.68 -6.96 -7.44
C GLY A 21 17.71 -5.82 -6.42
N LEU A 22 17.72 -4.56 -6.88
CA LEU A 22 17.67 -3.37 -6.03
C LEU A 22 16.41 -3.35 -5.16
N LYS A 23 15.25 -3.66 -5.74
CA LYS A 23 13.98 -3.75 -5.03
C LYS A 23 14.01 -4.81 -3.93
N LYS A 24 14.57 -6.00 -4.21
CA LYS A 24 14.69 -7.09 -3.24
C LYS A 24 15.67 -6.76 -2.11
N VAL A 25 16.81 -6.13 -2.39
CA VAL A 25 17.77 -5.67 -1.37
C VAL A 25 17.17 -4.58 -0.48
N ALA A 26 16.44 -3.63 -1.07
CA ALA A 26 15.76 -2.57 -0.33
C ALA A 26 14.60 -3.12 0.53
N GLY A 27 14.01 -4.23 0.12
CA GLY A 27 12.92 -4.94 0.80
C GLY A 27 11.64 -4.12 0.91
N ASN A 28 10.69 -4.65 1.66
CA ASN A 28 9.37 -4.04 1.91
C ASN A 28 9.46 -2.71 2.70
N LYS A 29 10.64 -2.37 3.24
CA LYS A 29 10.85 -1.15 4.03
C LYS A 29 10.63 0.13 3.21
N LEU A 30 11.01 0.12 1.91
CA LEU A 30 10.81 1.30 1.05
C LEU A 30 9.34 1.66 0.87
N GLU A 31 8.49 0.66 0.74
CA GLU A 31 7.05 0.82 0.55
C GLU A 31 6.40 1.37 1.81
N ILE A 32 6.79 0.83 2.97
CA ILE A 32 6.33 1.31 4.29
C ILE A 32 6.82 2.73 4.57
N ILE A 33 8.07 3.04 4.21
CA ILE A 33 8.65 4.38 4.34
C ILE A 33 7.88 5.37 3.47
N LEU A 34 7.57 4.99 2.23
CA LEU A 34 6.80 5.82 1.31
C LEU A 34 5.41 6.15 1.88
N TYR A 35 4.77 5.18 2.51
CA TYR A 35 3.47 5.37 3.14
C TYR A 35 3.55 6.21 4.43
N LYS A 36 4.44 5.87 5.37
CA LYS A 36 4.47 6.47 6.72
C LYS A 36 5.11 7.87 6.79
N LEU A 37 6.07 8.20 5.91
CA LEU A 37 6.85 9.44 6.03
C LEU A 37 6.39 10.60 5.15
N THR A 38 5.29 10.47 4.42
CA THR A 38 4.78 11.50 3.50
C THR A 38 3.87 12.53 4.17
N SER A 39 4.27 13.07 5.31
CA SER A 39 3.46 14.07 6.04
C SER A 39 3.36 15.43 5.35
N THR A 40 4.30 15.78 4.47
CA THR A 40 4.31 17.03 3.70
C THR A 40 4.65 16.79 2.22
N PRO A 41 4.13 17.62 1.28
CA PRO A 41 4.43 17.47 -0.14
C PRO A 41 5.92 17.48 -0.47
N LEU A 42 6.73 18.30 0.20
CA LEU A 42 8.18 18.36 -0.02
C LEU A 42 8.88 17.06 0.41
N LYS A 43 8.48 16.48 1.55
CA LYS A 43 8.96 15.15 1.95
C LYS A 43 8.55 14.10 0.92
N GLY A 44 7.34 14.20 0.36
CA GLY A 44 6.88 13.36 -0.74
C GLY A 44 7.80 13.43 -1.95
N VAL A 45 8.21 14.64 -2.38
CA VAL A 45 9.15 14.82 -3.51
C VAL A 45 10.49 14.13 -3.22
N LEU A 46 11.07 14.36 -2.05
CA LEU A 46 12.36 13.74 -1.68
C LEU A 46 12.27 12.22 -1.59
N LEU A 47 11.21 11.70 -0.96
CA LEU A 47 10.97 10.26 -0.84
C LEU A 47 10.71 9.62 -2.20
N GLY A 48 9.85 10.24 -3.03
CA GLY A 48 9.56 9.76 -4.38
C GLY A 48 10.82 9.70 -5.24
N THR A 49 11.71 10.71 -5.12
CA THR A 49 13.01 10.73 -5.81
C THR A 49 13.90 9.58 -5.33
N GLY A 50 14.06 9.41 -4.02
CA GLY A 50 14.90 8.36 -3.44
C GLY A 50 14.40 6.96 -3.76
N VAL A 51 13.10 6.72 -3.58
CA VAL A 51 12.47 5.42 -3.88
C VAL A 51 12.61 5.07 -5.36
N THR A 52 12.33 6.01 -6.26
CA THR A 52 12.47 5.78 -7.70
C THR A 52 13.91 5.57 -8.12
N ALA A 53 14.87 6.27 -7.49
CA ALA A 53 16.29 6.05 -7.74
C ALA A 53 16.73 4.61 -7.37
N VAL A 54 16.15 4.05 -6.31
CA VAL A 54 16.41 2.67 -5.89
C VAL A 54 15.64 1.68 -6.76
N ILE A 55 14.34 1.85 -6.94
CA ILE A 55 13.49 0.94 -7.73
C ILE A 55 13.82 1.00 -9.23
N GLN A 56 14.46 2.08 -9.70
CA GLN A 56 14.79 2.36 -11.11
C GLN A 56 13.55 2.43 -12.02
N SER A 57 12.37 2.70 -11.45
CA SER A 57 11.10 2.77 -12.18
C SER A 57 10.14 3.78 -11.57
N SER A 58 9.97 4.93 -12.22
CA SER A 58 8.97 5.94 -11.82
C SER A 58 7.54 5.45 -12.01
N SER A 59 7.31 4.66 -13.04
CA SER A 59 5.99 4.06 -13.28
C SER A 59 5.62 3.10 -12.15
N ALA A 60 6.52 2.22 -11.71
CA ALA A 60 6.27 1.30 -10.60
C ALA A 60 5.99 2.07 -9.29
N THR A 61 6.82 3.08 -8.97
CA THR A 61 6.60 3.94 -7.79
C THR A 61 5.24 4.63 -7.87
N SER A 62 4.87 5.18 -9.02
CA SER A 62 3.59 5.89 -9.18
C SER A 62 2.38 4.95 -9.17
N VAL A 63 2.49 3.74 -9.70
CA VAL A 63 1.45 2.71 -9.62
C VAL A 63 1.18 2.30 -8.17
N LEU A 64 2.23 2.14 -7.35
CA LEU A 64 2.09 1.90 -5.92
C LEU A 64 1.35 3.06 -5.23
N VAL A 65 1.72 4.30 -5.57
CA VAL A 65 1.06 5.49 -5.00
C VAL A 65 -0.40 5.60 -5.43
N VAL A 66 -0.74 5.26 -6.68
CA VAL A 66 -2.13 5.13 -7.13
C VAL A 66 -2.88 4.10 -6.28
N GLY A 67 -2.25 2.97 -5.97
CA GLY A 67 -2.80 1.95 -5.09
C GLY A 67 -3.04 2.48 -3.67
N PHE A 68 -2.06 3.17 -3.05
CA PHE A 68 -2.21 3.77 -1.72
C PHE A 68 -3.37 4.78 -1.64
N VAL A 69 -3.54 5.58 -2.68
CA VAL A 69 -4.66 6.54 -2.73
C VAL A 69 -5.99 5.83 -2.96
N ASN A 70 -6.00 4.79 -3.79
CA ASN A 70 -7.19 4.01 -4.07
C ASN A 70 -7.70 3.27 -2.84
N SER A 71 -6.80 2.70 -2.05
CA SER A 71 -7.10 2.02 -0.79
C SER A 71 -7.37 2.96 0.40
N GLY A 72 -7.29 4.28 0.18
CA GLY A 72 -7.49 5.25 1.26
C GLY A 72 -6.29 5.44 2.21
N MET A 73 -5.21 4.70 2.02
CA MET A 73 -3.98 4.80 2.82
C MET A 73 -3.27 6.16 2.66
N MET A 74 -3.49 6.86 1.54
CA MET A 74 -2.81 8.12 1.23
C MET A 74 -3.77 9.13 0.62
N GLN A 75 -3.58 10.41 0.95
CA GLN A 75 -4.32 11.50 0.32
C GLN A 75 -3.73 11.86 -1.05
N VAL A 76 -4.58 12.30 -2.00
CA VAL A 76 -4.16 12.73 -3.34
C VAL A 76 -3.05 13.79 -3.28
N ARG A 77 -3.15 14.75 -2.35
CA ARG A 77 -2.16 15.81 -2.17
C ARG A 77 -0.76 15.29 -1.82
N GLN A 78 -0.67 14.27 -0.98
CA GLN A 78 0.59 13.61 -0.62
C GLN A 78 1.14 12.85 -1.83
N ALA A 79 0.26 12.15 -2.54
CA ALA A 79 0.58 11.40 -3.75
C ALA A 79 1.20 12.28 -4.85
N ILE A 80 0.69 13.50 -5.04
CA ILE A 80 1.24 14.46 -6.03
C ILE A 80 2.72 14.74 -5.74
N GLY A 81 3.09 14.93 -4.46
CA GLY A 81 4.48 15.13 -4.08
C GLY A 81 5.38 13.95 -4.46
N ILE A 82 4.93 12.73 -4.17
CA ILE A 82 5.69 11.51 -4.49
C ILE A 82 5.82 11.33 -6.00
N VAL A 83 4.75 11.57 -6.76
CA VAL A 83 4.75 11.49 -8.22
C VAL A 83 5.76 12.49 -8.82
N LEU A 84 5.77 13.74 -8.35
CA LEU A 84 6.79 14.74 -8.74
C LEU A 84 8.21 14.23 -8.47
N GLY A 85 8.43 13.67 -7.27
CA GLY A 85 9.73 13.09 -6.91
C GLY A 85 10.10 11.89 -7.78
N SER A 86 9.15 11.01 -8.08
CA SER A 86 9.39 9.82 -8.90
C SER A 86 9.85 10.18 -10.32
N ILE A 87 9.28 11.25 -10.88
CA ILE A 87 9.67 11.80 -12.19
C ILE A 87 11.13 12.27 -12.14
N LEU A 88 11.55 12.95 -11.08
CA LEU A 88 12.94 13.39 -10.91
C LEU A 88 13.88 12.22 -10.71
N GLY A 89 13.49 11.21 -9.91
CA GLY A 89 14.29 10.01 -9.62
C GLY A 89 14.67 9.22 -10.88
N THR A 90 13.86 9.25 -11.92
CA THR A 90 14.15 8.62 -13.22
C THR A 90 15.43 9.16 -13.86
N SER A 91 15.81 10.42 -13.59
CA SER A 91 17.03 11.02 -14.15
C SER A 91 18.31 10.29 -13.70
N ILE A 92 18.31 9.65 -12.53
CA ILE A 92 19.46 8.92 -11.99
C ILE A 92 19.84 7.75 -12.90
N THR A 93 18.87 7.08 -13.51
CA THR A 93 19.13 6.01 -14.48
C THR A 93 20.00 6.50 -15.65
N GLY A 94 19.68 7.70 -16.18
CA GLY A 94 20.48 8.31 -17.27
C GLY A 94 21.95 8.52 -16.90
N TRP A 95 22.23 8.88 -15.63
CA TRP A 95 23.60 9.01 -15.14
C TRP A 95 24.30 7.66 -14.96
N ILE A 96 23.59 6.62 -14.51
CA ILE A 96 24.13 5.26 -14.46
C ILE A 96 24.55 4.83 -15.87
N LEU A 97 23.73 5.12 -16.88
CA LEU A 97 24.02 4.77 -18.27
C LEU A 97 25.24 5.53 -18.86
N CYS A 98 25.60 6.69 -18.32
CA CYS A 98 26.83 7.40 -18.75
C CYS A 98 28.11 6.59 -18.46
N LEU A 99 28.05 5.63 -17.54
CA LEU A 99 29.18 4.72 -17.29
C LEU A 99 29.51 3.84 -18.51
N SER A 100 28.58 3.73 -19.48
CA SER A 100 28.80 2.97 -20.73
C SER A 100 29.77 3.65 -21.71
N ASP A 101 30.05 4.93 -21.55
CA ASP A 101 30.86 5.75 -22.48
C ASP A 101 32.21 6.18 -21.88
N ILE A 102 32.69 5.50 -20.85
CA ILE A 102 33.99 5.78 -20.25
C ILE A 102 35.07 5.18 -21.14
N SER A 103 35.73 6.04 -21.89
CA SER A 103 36.89 5.68 -22.72
C SER A 103 38.11 6.55 -22.32
N GLY A 104 39.23 5.94 -22.18
CA GLY A 104 40.47 6.64 -21.82
C GLY A 104 41.74 5.86 -22.16
N SER A 105 42.90 6.53 -22.23
CA SER A 105 44.22 5.93 -22.43
C SER A 105 45.00 5.79 -21.13
N GLY A 106 45.93 4.87 -21.07
CA GLY A 106 46.77 4.62 -19.88
C GLY A 106 46.00 3.92 -18.76
N TRP A 107 46.16 4.37 -17.51
CA TRP A 107 45.49 3.79 -16.33
C TRP A 107 43.95 3.89 -16.39
N VAL A 108 43.44 4.84 -17.15
CA VAL A 108 41.96 5.01 -17.36
C VAL A 108 41.38 3.90 -18.25
N SER A 109 42.24 3.21 -19.06
CA SER A 109 41.77 2.04 -19.84
C SER A 109 41.39 0.85 -18.97
N LEU A 110 41.92 0.74 -17.73
CA LEU A 110 41.47 -0.26 -16.76
C LEU A 110 40.06 0.01 -16.22
N LEU A 111 39.60 1.26 -16.32
CA LEU A 111 38.25 1.69 -16.00
C LEU A 111 37.36 1.74 -17.24
N SER A 112 37.84 1.23 -18.40
CA SER A 112 37.03 1.17 -19.60
C SER A 112 35.75 0.39 -19.34
N THR A 113 34.67 0.78 -20.00
CA THR A 113 33.35 0.14 -19.86
C THR A 113 33.41 -1.35 -20.00
N ALA A 114 34.21 -1.89 -20.95
CA ALA A 114 34.35 -3.32 -21.18
C ALA A 114 35.00 -4.04 -19.97
N THR A 115 36.07 -3.45 -19.39
CA THR A 115 36.74 -4.01 -18.23
C THR A 115 35.85 -3.95 -16.99
N LEU A 116 35.23 -2.78 -16.75
CA LEU A 116 34.32 -2.58 -15.62
C LEU A 116 33.15 -3.58 -15.69
N THR A 117 32.52 -3.69 -16.87
CA THR A 117 31.42 -4.61 -17.10
C THR A 117 31.83 -6.06 -16.87
N GLY A 118 33.03 -6.45 -17.34
CA GLY A 118 33.57 -7.80 -17.14
C GLY A 118 33.83 -8.12 -15.67
N VAL A 119 34.48 -7.21 -14.93
CA VAL A 119 34.74 -7.38 -13.50
C VAL A 119 33.45 -7.46 -12.70
N VAL A 120 32.51 -6.55 -12.97
CA VAL A 120 31.20 -6.53 -12.31
C VAL A 120 30.43 -7.83 -12.60
N ALA A 121 30.47 -8.35 -13.84
CA ALA A 121 29.83 -9.62 -14.21
C ALA A 121 30.43 -10.80 -13.43
N VAL A 122 31.78 -10.88 -13.32
CA VAL A 122 32.44 -11.95 -12.58
C VAL A 122 32.11 -11.88 -11.09
N VAL A 123 32.16 -10.70 -10.47
CA VAL A 123 31.76 -10.52 -9.07
C VAL A 123 30.28 -10.88 -8.88
N GLY A 124 29.41 -10.45 -9.79
CA GLY A 124 27.98 -10.74 -9.75
C GLY A 124 27.69 -12.23 -9.79
N ILE A 125 28.31 -12.98 -10.72
CA ILE A 125 28.10 -14.43 -10.83
C ILE A 125 28.65 -15.19 -9.62
N VAL A 126 29.79 -14.75 -9.06
CA VAL A 126 30.36 -15.35 -7.84
C VAL A 126 29.41 -15.16 -6.66
N LEU A 127 28.88 -13.94 -6.44
CA LEU A 127 27.91 -13.68 -5.38
C LEU A 127 26.64 -14.50 -5.58
N ARG A 128 26.16 -14.61 -6.81
CA ARG A 128 24.94 -15.34 -7.15
C ARG A 128 25.07 -16.85 -6.96
N MET A 129 26.19 -17.45 -7.35
CA MET A 129 26.34 -18.92 -7.38
C MET A 129 26.99 -19.52 -6.15
N PHE A 130 27.90 -18.79 -5.49
CA PHE A 130 28.74 -19.35 -4.43
C PHE A 130 28.41 -18.83 -3.01
N CYS A 131 27.65 -17.74 -2.88
CA CYS A 131 27.20 -17.29 -1.57
C CYS A 131 25.88 -17.98 -1.21
N LYS A 132 25.70 -18.31 0.08
CA LYS A 132 24.46 -18.90 0.61
C LYS A 132 23.47 -17.84 1.13
N ASP A 133 23.93 -16.62 1.32
CA ASP A 133 23.14 -15.51 1.86
C ASP A 133 22.26 -14.90 0.75
N LEU A 134 20.95 -14.86 0.99
CA LEU A 134 19.96 -14.35 0.05
C LEU A 134 20.21 -12.88 -0.33
N ALA A 135 20.66 -12.05 0.62
CA ALA A 135 20.99 -10.66 0.34
C ALA A 135 22.14 -10.54 -0.65
N LYS A 136 23.17 -11.41 -0.54
CA LYS A 136 24.29 -11.47 -1.47
C LYS A 136 23.88 -11.97 -2.85
N HIS A 137 22.91 -12.89 -2.94
CA HIS A 137 22.32 -13.30 -4.21
C HIS A 137 21.67 -12.11 -4.93
N HIS A 138 20.90 -11.29 -4.22
CA HIS A 138 20.26 -10.11 -4.81
C HIS A 138 21.28 -9.05 -5.24
N ILE A 139 22.37 -8.85 -4.47
CA ILE A 139 23.49 -8.00 -4.91
C ILE A 139 24.14 -8.58 -6.17
N GLY A 140 24.28 -9.90 -6.26
CA GLY A 140 24.72 -10.59 -7.47
C GLY A 140 23.82 -10.29 -8.67
N ASP A 141 22.50 -10.31 -8.51
CA ASP A 141 21.52 -9.96 -9.54
C ASP A 141 21.66 -8.51 -10.00
N ILE A 142 21.89 -7.57 -9.08
CA ILE A 142 22.15 -6.15 -9.41
C ILE A 142 23.37 -6.01 -10.30
N LEU A 143 24.48 -6.64 -9.92
CA LEU A 143 25.74 -6.56 -10.66
C LEU A 143 25.64 -7.24 -12.04
N LEU A 144 25.00 -8.40 -12.12
CA LEU A 144 24.74 -9.09 -13.39
C LEU A 144 23.81 -8.27 -14.29
N GLY A 145 22.73 -7.71 -13.71
CA GLY A 145 21.80 -6.83 -14.41
C GLY A 145 22.52 -5.61 -15.01
N PHE A 146 23.37 -4.96 -14.22
CA PHE A 146 24.21 -3.86 -14.69
C PHE A 146 25.14 -4.28 -15.84
N ALA A 147 25.80 -5.43 -15.73
CA ALA A 147 26.70 -5.93 -16.78
C ALA A 147 25.94 -6.23 -18.09
N VAL A 148 24.78 -6.90 -18.01
CA VAL A 148 23.94 -7.20 -19.17
C VAL A 148 23.40 -5.92 -19.83
N LEU A 149 22.99 -4.94 -19.00
CA LEU A 149 22.53 -3.63 -19.46
C LEU A 149 23.62 -2.90 -20.25
N MET A 150 24.85 -2.85 -19.71
CA MET A 150 25.99 -2.21 -20.37
C MET A 150 26.37 -2.91 -21.69
N TYR A 151 26.32 -4.25 -21.70
CA TYR A 151 26.55 -5.02 -22.92
C TYR A 151 25.45 -4.76 -23.97
N GLY A 152 24.18 -4.70 -23.55
CA GLY A 152 23.06 -4.34 -24.41
C GLY A 152 23.22 -2.95 -25.04
N MET A 153 23.64 -1.97 -24.23
CA MET A 153 23.90 -0.61 -24.71
C MET A 153 25.06 -0.54 -25.72
N SER A 154 26.16 -1.23 -25.45
CA SER A 154 27.28 -1.35 -26.38
C SER A 154 26.87 -2.03 -27.70
N SER A 155 26.05 -3.08 -27.62
CA SER A 155 25.52 -3.80 -28.78
C SER A 155 24.59 -2.90 -29.62
N MET A 156 23.72 -2.09 -28.99
CA MET A 156 22.89 -1.11 -29.71
C MET A 156 23.75 -0.07 -30.41
N SER A 157 24.72 0.53 -29.71
CA SER A 157 25.62 1.55 -30.29
C SER A 157 26.41 0.98 -31.46
N GLY A 158 26.94 -0.24 -31.35
CA GLY A 158 27.64 -0.92 -32.43
C GLY A 158 26.75 -1.22 -33.64
N ALA A 159 25.48 -1.58 -33.40
CA ALA A 159 24.53 -1.86 -34.47
C ALA A 159 24.11 -0.61 -35.26
N VAL A 160 24.11 0.57 -34.58
CA VAL A 160 23.72 1.85 -35.20
C VAL A 160 24.92 2.60 -35.81
N ALA A 161 26.15 2.31 -35.33
CA ALA A 161 27.36 2.97 -35.80
C ALA A 161 27.52 3.03 -37.35
N PRO A 162 27.19 1.99 -38.12
CA PRO A 162 27.25 2.07 -39.59
C PRO A 162 26.20 2.99 -40.23
N LEU A 163 25.14 3.36 -39.50
CA LEU A 163 24.08 4.24 -39.99
C LEU A 163 24.47 5.72 -39.98
N LYS A 164 25.52 6.11 -39.23
CA LYS A 164 25.99 7.50 -39.16
C LYS A 164 26.33 8.10 -40.50
N ASP A 165 26.79 7.28 -41.44
CA ASP A 165 27.18 7.72 -42.81
C ASP A 165 26.04 7.55 -43.83
N SER A 166 24.87 7.08 -43.39
CA SER A 166 23.69 6.91 -44.25
C SER A 166 22.93 8.20 -44.42
N ALA A 167 22.90 8.74 -45.63
CA ALA A 167 22.15 9.95 -45.97
C ALA A 167 20.65 9.84 -45.62
N ALA A 168 20.05 8.69 -45.83
CA ALA A 168 18.64 8.44 -45.49
C ALA A 168 18.40 8.49 -43.98
N PHE A 169 19.33 7.97 -43.17
CA PHE A 169 19.23 8.00 -41.73
C PHE A 169 19.39 9.43 -41.18
N ILE A 170 20.36 10.18 -41.70
CA ILE A 170 20.56 11.60 -41.32
C ILE A 170 19.33 12.43 -41.70
N GLN A 171 18.77 12.26 -42.90
CA GLN A 171 17.54 12.95 -43.32
C GLN A 171 16.35 12.60 -42.42
N LEU A 172 16.22 11.35 -42.00
CA LEU A 172 15.18 10.92 -41.06
C LEU A 172 15.33 11.59 -39.69
N LEU A 173 16.55 11.63 -39.15
CA LEU A 173 16.85 12.29 -37.87
C LEU A 173 16.60 13.79 -37.96
N THR A 174 16.97 14.42 -39.07
CA THR A 174 16.74 15.88 -39.30
C THR A 174 15.24 16.23 -39.29
N ARG A 175 14.36 15.31 -39.74
CA ARG A 175 12.91 15.53 -39.63
C ARG A 175 12.45 15.63 -38.17
N PHE A 176 13.10 14.92 -37.25
CA PHE A 176 12.76 14.93 -35.82
C PHE A 176 13.23 16.18 -35.09
N SER A 177 13.97 17.08 -35.74
CA SER A 177 14.24 18.44 -35.26
C SER A 177 12.98 19.32 -35.28
N ASN A 178 11.94 18.94 -36.03
CA ASN A 178 10.64 19.57 -35.90
C ASN A 178 10.06 19.31 -34.51
N PRO A 179 9.73 20.35 -33.73
CA PRO A 179 9.30 20.20 -32.33
C PRO A 179 8.14 19.24 -32.14
N LEU A 180 7.09 19.37 -32.96
CA LEU A 180 5.89 18.55 -32.84
C LEU A 180 6.16 17.09 -33.21
N LEU A 181 6.93 16.87 -34.30
CA LEU A 181 7.26 15.52 -34.74
C LEU A 181 8.20 14.81 -33.74
N GLY A 182 9.19 15.52 -33.22
CA GLY A 182 10.11 15.01 -32.22
C GLY A 182 9.38 14.60 -30.92
N VAL A 183 8.48 15.45 -30.42
CA VAL A 183 7.63 15.14 -29.27
C VAL A 183 6.74 13.92 -29.55
N LEU A 184 6.08 13.87 -30.70
CA LEU A 184 5.23 12.75 -31.09
C LEU A 184 6.01 11.43 -31.12
N VAL A 185 7.18 11.42 -31.77
CA VAL A 185 8.04 10.23 -31.87
C VAL A 185 8.51 9.79 -30.48
N GLY A 186 8.99 10.69 -29.64
CA GLY A 186 9.38 10.39 -28.27
C GLY A 186 8.23 9.80 -27.44
N THR A 187 7.02 10.39 -27.57
CA THR A 187 5.82 9.91 -26.88
C THR A 187 5.44 8.51 -27.33
N VAL A 188 5.24 8.28 -28.62
CA VAL A 188 4.83 6.97 -29.17
C VAL A 188 5.87 5.90 -28.84
N PHE A 189 7.15 6.21 -28.99
CA PHE A 189 8.24 5.28 -28.68
C PHE A 189 8.22 4.86 -27.21
N THR A 190 8.06 5.82 -26.30
CA THR A 190 7.99 5.53 -24.87
C THR A 190 6.69 4.80 -24.48
N CYS A 191 5.57 5.10 -25.13
CA CYS A 191 4.32 4.34 -24.94
C CYS A 191 4.50 2.86 -25.30
N ILE A 192 5.24 2.56 -26.36
CA ILE A 192 5.51 1.18 -26.78
C ILE A 192 6.46 0.49 -25.80
N LEU A 193 7.53 1.16 -25.38
CA LEU A 193 8.51 0.63 -24.43
C LEU A 193 7.99 0.55 -23.00
N GLN A 194 6.98 1.34 -22.66
CA GLN A 194 6.44 1.50 -21.30
C GLN A 194 7.49 1.88 -20.24
N SER A 195 8.62 2.46 -20.67
CA SER A 195 9.75 2.81 -19.82
C SER A 195 10.47 4.06 -20.32
N ALA A 196 10.38 5.16 -19.57
CA ALA A 196 11.11 6.38 -19.86
C ALA A 196 12.63 6.20 -19.77
N SER A 197 13.10 5.44 -18.75
CA SER A 197 14.53 5.15 -18.58
C SER A 197 15.10 4.39 -19.78
N ALA A 198 14.34 3.41 -20.29
CA ALA A 198 14.72 2.68 -21.48
C ALA A 198 14.78 3.58 -22.73
N ALA A 199 13.79 4.45 -22.92
CA ALA A 199 13.75 5.37 -24.04
C ALA A 199 14.93 6.36 -24.01
N VAL A 200 15.26 6.91 -22.83
CA VAL A 200 16.46 7.76 -22.63
C VAL A 200 17.74 6.98 -22.93
N GLY A 201 17.85 5.73 -22.45
CA GLY A 201 19.03 4.90 -22.69
C GLY A 201 19.24 4.61 -24.19
N ILE A 202 18.17 4.34 -24.95
CA ILE A 202 18.24 4.16 -26.39
C ILE A 202 18.66 5.48 -27.08
N LEU A 203 18.13 6.62 -26.63
CA LEU A 203 18.56 7.93 -27.16
C LEU A 203 20.05 8.19 -26.86
N GLN A 204 20.55 7.82 -25.67
CA GLN A 204 21.97 7.88 -25.32
C GLN A 204 22.82 6.95 -26.18
N ALA A 205 22.36 5.72 -26.45
CA ALA A 205 23.06 4.79 -27.34
C ALA A 205 23.15 5.32 -28.78
N LEU A 206 22.10 5.99 -29.27
CA LEU A 206 22.13 6.68 -30.56
C LEU A 206 23.09 7.89 -30.56
N ALA A 207 23.17 8.63 -29.46
CA ALA A 207 24.06 9.78 -29.35
C ALA A 207 25.55 9.43 -29.47
N ILE A 208 25.95 8.20 -29.07
CA ILE A 208 27.34 7.71 -29.23
C ILE A 208 27.76 7.68 -30.70
N THR A 209 26.81 7.60 -31.65
CA THR A 209 27.12 7.70 -33.09
C THR A 209 27.60 9.09 -33.53
N GLY A 210 27.42 10.14 -32.71
CA GLY A 210 27.72 11.54 -33.05
C GLY A 210 26.74 12.18 -34.05
N THR A 211 25.60 11.56 -34.30
CA THR A 211 24.59 12.05 -35.27
C THR A 211 23.41 12.78 -34.62
N ILE A 212 23.22 12.64 -33.32
CA ILE A 212 22.12 13.27 -32.58
C ILE A 212 22.54 14.68 -32.14
N THR A 213 21.86 15.70 -32.65
CA THR A 213 22.04 17.10 -32.24
C THR A 213 21.08 17.45 -31.12
N PHE A 214 21.35 18.60 -30.44
CA PHE A 214 20.44 19.12 -29.41
C PHE A 214 19.03 19.38 -29.97
N SER A 215 18.93 19.92 -31.19
CA SER A 215 17.65 20.20 -31.85
C SER A 215 16.80 18.93 -32.08
N VAL A 216 17.42 17.76 -32.19
CA VAL A 216 16.74 16.44 -32.27
C VAL A 216 16.46 15.88 -30.89
N ALA A 217 17.44 15.90 -29.98
CA ALA A 217 17.32 15.28 -28.65
C ALA A 217 16.28 15.98 -27.77
N PHE A 218 16.21 17.32 -27.82
CA PHE A 218 15.33 18.08 -26.94
C PHE A 218 13.85 17.73 -27.12
N PRO A 219 13.23 17.83 -28.32
CA PRO A 219 11.82 17.51 -28.48
C PRO A 219 11.52 16.04 -28.23
N ILE A 220 12.44 15.13 -28.57
CA ILE A 220 12.28 13.70 -28.24
C ILE A 220 12.25 13.49 -26.72
N THR A 221 13.11 14.18 -25.95
CA THR A 221 13.13 14.11 -24.48
C THR A 221 11.80 14.58 -23.87
N LEU A 222 11.23 15.67 -24.40
CA LEU A 222 9.90 16.13 -23.99
C LEU A 222 8.82 15.07 -24.27
N GLY A 223 8.88 14.42 -25.43
CA GLY A 223 7.97 13.34 -25.78
C GLY A 223 8.14 12.09 -24.90
N ILE A 224 9.38 11.72 -24.57
CA ILE A 224 9.67 10.62 -23.65
C ILE A 224 8.99 10.84 -22.30
N ALA A 225 9.00 12.06 -21.79
CA ALA A 225 8.31 12.38 -20.55
C ALA A 225 6.80 12.08 -20.64
N ILE A 226 6.14 12.61 -21.68
CA ILE A 226 4.68 12.41 -21.86
C ILE A 226 4.34 10.90 -21.97
N GLY A 227 5.13 10.16 -22.77
CA GLY A 227 4.90 8.71 -22.97
C GLY A 227 5.06 7.88 -21.70
N ALA A 228 5.85 8.36 -20.72
CA ALA A 228 6.07 7.71 -19.43
C ALA A 228 4.80 7.58 -18.57
N ALA A 229 3.78 8.42 -18.82
CA ALA A 229 2.53 8.39 -18.09
C ALA A 229 1.65 7.16 -18.44
N VAL A 230 1.83 6.56 -19.61
CA VAL A 230 0.94 5.50 -20.12
C VAL A 230 0.82 4.29 -19.18
N PRO A 231 1.90 3.69 -18.64
CA PRO A 231 1.77 2.58 -17.70
C PRO A 231 0.97 2.95 -16.44
N VAL A 232 1.14 4.18 -15.95
CA VAL A 232 0.42 4.67 -14.75
C VAL A 232 -1.06 4.89 -15.06
N LEU A 233 -1.39 5.42 -16.23
CA LEU A 233 -2.77 5.56 -16.68
C LEU A 233 -3.46 4.21 -16.85
N LEU A 234 -2.78 3.24 -17.47
CA LEU A 234 -3.30 1.87 -17.61
C LEU A 234 -3.57 1.22 -16.25
N SER A 235 -2.70 1.44 -15.27
CA SER A 235 -2.90 0.91 -13.91
C SER A 235 -4.09 1.52 -13.18
N SER A 236 -4.56 2.69 -13.62
CA SER A 236 -5.74 3.36 -13.03
C SER A 236 -7.07 2.90 -13.61
N LEU A 237 -7.05 2.02 -14.62
CA LEU A 237 -8.27 1.42 -15.16
C LEU A 237 -8.91 0.55 -14.07
N GLY A 238 -10.16 0.84 -13.74
CA GLY A 238 -10.86 0.20 -12.63
C GLY A 238 -10.62 0.81 -11.24
N ALA A 239 -9.67 1.74 -11.10
CA ALA A 239 -9.42 2.40 -9.82
C ALA A 239 -10.55 3.38 -9.43
N SER A 240 -10.64 3.69 -8.13
CA SER A 240 -11.53 4.73 -7.60
C SER A 240 -11.26 6.10 -8.22
N VAL A 241 -12.16 7.04 -8.01
CA VAL A 241 -12.01 8.44 -8.48
C VAL A 241 -10.69 9.04 -7.97
N LYS A 242 -10.32 8.79 -6.71
CA LYS A 242 -9.07 9.29 -6.11
C LYS A 242 -7.82 8.64 -6.74
N GLY A 243 -7.85 7.34 -7.01
CA GLY A 243 -6.79 6.63 -7.73
C GLY A 243 -6.60 7.16 -9.15
N LYS A 244 -7.70 7.39 -9.89
CA LYS A 244 -7.67 8.03 -11.22
C LYS A 244 -7.06 9.42 -11.16
N ARG A 245 -7.46 10.28 -10.20
CA ARG A 245 -6.85 11.61 -9.99
C ARG A 245 -5.34 11.51 -9.90
N THR A 246 -4.83 10.57 -9.10
CA THR A 246 -3.39 10.37 -8.89
C THR A 246 -2.66 9.97 -10.18
N ALA A 247 -3.23 9.07 -10.98
CA ALA A 247 -2.65 8.65 -12.25
C ALA A 247 -2.62 9.79 -13.29
N TYR A 248 -3.72 10.56 -13.37
CA TYR A 248 -3.79 11.69 -14.29
C TYR A 248 -2.89 12.85 -13.89
N VAL A 249 -2.57 13.01 -12.61
CA VAL A 249 -1.55 13.97 -12.16
C VAL A 249 -0.20 13.70 -12.81
N TYR A 250 0.22 12.42 -12.93
CA TYR A 250 1.47 12.07 -13.61
C TYR A 250 1.48 12.60 -15.04
N LEU A 251 0.44 12.33 -15.81
CA LEU A 251 0.30 12.85 -17.18
C LEU A 251 0.33 14.39 -17.22
N LEU A 252 -0.41 15.05 -16.32
CA LEU A 252 -0.48 16.52 -16.28
C LEU A 252 0.87 17.16 -15.99
N ILE A 253 1.65 16.59 -15.06
CA ILE A 253 3.00 17.07 -14.75
C ILE A 253 3.88 17.04 -15.98
N ASP A 254 3.91 15.90 -16.69
CA ASP A 254 4.77 15.73 -17.86
C ASP A 254 4.30 16.58 -19.05
N VAL A 255 2.99 16.69 -19.28
CA VAL A 255 2.42 17.56 -20.34
C VAL A 255 2.69 19.04 -20.04
N ILE A 256 2.42 19.50 -18.81
CA ILE A 256 2.68 20.90 -18.44
C ILE A 256 4.18 21.19 -18.54
N GLY A 257 5.04 20.30 -18.04
CA GLY A 257 6.49 20.44 -18.16
C GLY A 257 6.95 20.52 -19.62
N ALA A 258 6.47 19.61 -20.47
CA ALA A 258 6.82 19.59 -21.89
C ALA A 258 6.35 20.86 -22.62
N VAL A 259 5.12 21.33 -22.37
CA VAL A 259 4.57 22.54 -22.99
C VAL A 259 5.30 23.78 -22.49
N VAL A 260 5.45 23.96 -21.18
CA VAL A 260 6.08 25.16 -20.60
C VAL A 260 7.54 25.27 -21.07
N TRP A 261 8.35 24.23 -20.86
CA TRP A 261 9.77 24.28 -21.22
C TRP A 261 10.00 24.23 -22.73
N GLY A 262 9.13 23.54 -23.48
CA GLY A 262 9.13 23.60 -24.95
C GLY A 262 8.88 25.00 -25.45
N VAL A 263 7.78 25.64 -25.01
CA VAL A 263 7.44 27.03 -25.43
C VAL A 263 8.54 28.00 -25.01
N VAL A 264 9.00 27.93 -23.75
CA VAL A 264 10.08 28.83 -23.26
C VAL A 264 11.35 28.67 -24.10
N PHE A 265 11.80 27.42 -24.31
CA PHE A 265 13.01 27.17 -25.08
C PHE A 265 12.89 27.69 -26.52
N TYR A 266 11.82 27.31 -27.24
CA TYR A 266 11.68 27.72 -28.64
C TYR A 266 11.44 29.22 -28.80
N ALA A 267 10.71 29.88 -27.89
CA ALA A 267 10.52 31.32 -27.89
C ALA A 267 11.83 32.08 -27.65
N VAL A 268 12.62 31.63 -26.65
CA VAL A 268 13.93 32.25 -26.39
C VAL A 268 14.91 31.96 -27.52
N ASN A 269 14.94 30.74 -28.05
CA ASN A 269 15.80 30.37 -29.17
C ASN A 269 15.49 31.18 -30.45
N ALA A 270 14.22 31.50 -30.70
CA ALA A 270 13.82 32.36 -31.83
C ALA A 270 14.36 33.78 -31.69
N ALA A 271 14.56 34.28 -30.46
CA ALA A 271 15.11 35.62 -30.20
C ALA A 271 16.64 35.63 -30.13
N VAL A 272 17.26 34.61 -29.47
CA VAL A 272 18.70 34.61 -29.14
C VAL A 272 19.52 33.80 -30.14
N HIS A 273 18.91 32.85 -30.85
CA HIS A 273 19.56 31.90 -31.76
C HIS A 273 20.73 31.15 -31.09
N PHE A 274 20.42 30.27 -30.17
CA PHE A 274 21.42 29.51 -29.38
C PHE A 274 22.35 28.69 -30.30
N PRO A 275 23.68 28.92 -30.25
CA PRO A 275 24.64 28.23 -31.13
C PRO A 275 24.79 26.71 -30.79
N PHE A 276 24.34 26.29 -29.61
CA PHE A 276 24.42 24.88 -29.20
C PHE A 276 23.32 24.00 -29.78
N THR A 277 22.32 24.55 -30.47
CA THR A 277 21.21 23.75 -31.05
C THR A 277 21.70 22.73 -32.07
N ASP A 278 22.77 23.05 -32.80
CA ASP A 278 23.35 22.16 -33.81
C ASP A 278 24.54 21.34 -33.32
N THR A 279 24.90 21.48 -32.01
CA THR A 279 25.96 20.67 -31.42
C THR A 279 25.51 19.22 -31.22
N THR A 280 26.41 18.30 -31.48
CA THR A 280 26.16 16.88 -31.25
C THR A 280 26.08 16.58 -29.77
N MET A 281 25.11 15.78 -29.39
CA MET A 281 24.89 15.35 -28.01
C MET A 281 25.73 14.11 -27.68
N THR A 282 26.20 14.07 -26.44
CA THR A 282 26.85 12.90 -25.83
C THR A 282 25.89 12.21 -24.85
N THR A 283 26.25 11.03 -24.37
CA THR A 283 25.50 10.32 -23.31
C THR A 283 25.29 11.22 -22.09
N VAL A 284 26.35 11.95 -21.67
CA VAL A 284 26.33 12.87 -20.53
C VAL A 284 25.41 14.08 -20.80
N SER A 285 25.50 14.67 -21.99
CA SER A 285 24.65 15.84 -22.32
C SER A 285 23.18 15.47 -22.40
N ILE A 286 22.81 14.26 -22.83
CA ILE A 286 21.42 13.76 -22.78
C ILE A 286 20.96 13.53 -21.33
N ALA A 287 21.81 12.91 -20.47
CA ALA A 287 21.50 12.74 -19.06
C ALA A 287 21.28 14.10 -18.38
N LEU A 288 22.14 15.07 -18.66
CA LEU A 288 22.04 16.43 -18.14
C LEU A 288 20.77 17.12 -18.62
N LEU A 289 20.46 17.06 -19.92
CA LEU A 289 19.24 17.63 -20.51
C LEU A 289 18.00 17.06 -19.82
N ASN A 290 17.91 15.74 -19.70
CA ASN A 290 16.79 15.06 -19.03
C ASN A 290 16.70 15.49 -17.56
N THR A 291 17.82 15.60 -16.85
CA THR A 291 17.85 16.01 -15.44
C THR A 291 17.40 17.45 -15.27
N ILE A 292 17.91 18.37 -16.07
CA ILE A 292 17.53 19.81 -16.02
C ILE A 292 16.04 19.96 -16.32
N PHE A 293 15.54 19.30 -17.35
CA PHE A 293 14.12 19.35 -17.72
C PHE A 293 13.23 18.86 -16.56
N ARG A 294 13.54 17.69 -15.99
CA ARG A 294 12.73 17.11 -14.90
C ARG A 294 12.87 17.92 -13.61
N PHE A 295 14.08 18.33 -13.24
CA PHE A 295 14.30 19.17 -12.07
C PHE A 295 13.57 20.51 -12.17
N ALA A 296 13.67 21.19 -13.31
CA ALA A 296 12.98 22.46 -13.57
C ALA A 296 11.45 22.28 -13.52
N THR A 297 10.92 21.17 -14.04
CA THR A 297 9.48 20.85 -13.98
C THR A 297 9.04 20.61 -12.52
N VAL A 298 9.80 19.85 -11.74
CA VAL A 298 9.50 19.60 -10.32
C VAL A 298 9.58 20.89 -9.51
N LEU A 299 10.60 21.72 -9.73
CA LEU A 299 10.75 23.02 -9.07
C LEU A 299 9.58 23.96 -9.37
N LEU A 300 9.12 24.01 -10.63
CA LEU A 300 7.97 24.80 -11.06
C LEU A 300 6.67 24.31 -10.42
N LEU A 301 6.42 23.00 -10.43
CA LEU A 301 5.13 22.43 -10.06
C LEU A 301 4.99 22.12 -8.57
N THR A 302 6.08 21.99 -7.81
CA THR A 302 6.00 21.74 -6.35
C THR A 302 5.18 22.81 -5.60
N PRO A 303 5.37 24.12 -5.79
CA PRO A 303 4.52 25.13 -5.16
C PRO A 303 3.08 25.13 -5.71
N MET A 304 2.86 24.55 -6.89
CA MET A 304 1.55 24.48 -7.55
C MET A 304 0.76 23.20 -7.22
N ILE A 305 1.24 22.36 -6.29
CA ILE A 305 0.54 21.13 -5.87
C ILE A 305 -0.94 21.38 -5.54
N PRO A 306 -1.33 22.42 -4.78
CA PRO A 306 -2.75 22.68 -4.52
C PRO A 306 -3.57 23.00 -5.78
N LEU A 307 -2.94 23.58 -6.79
CA LEU A 307 -3.59 23.86 -8.08
C LEU A 307 -3.77 22.58 -8.89
N LEU A 308 -2.76 21.70 -8.91
CA LEU A 308 -2.84 20.38 -9.56
C LEU A 308 -3.93 19.54 -8.92
N GLU A 309 -4.02 19.53 -7.58
CA GLU A 309 -5.08 18.85 -6.84
C GLU A 309 -6.48 19.35 -7.23
N LYS A 310 -6.68 20.68 -7.29
CA LYS A 310 -7.94 21.28 -7.74
C LYS A 310 -8.28 20.91 -9.19
N LEU A 311 -7.27 20.92 -10.06
CA LEU A 311 -7.46 20.60 -11.48
C LEU A 311 -7.93 19.15 -11.68
N VAL A 312 -7.28 18.18 -11.01
CA VAL A 312 -7.71 16.78 -11.13
C VAL A 312 -9.03 16.51 -10.40
N SER A 313 -9.33 17.24 -9.32
CA SER A 313 -10.64 17.15 -8.66
C SER A 313 -11.77 17.70 -9.52
N PHE A 314 -11.50 18.71 -10.33
CA PHE A 314 -12.44 19.24 -11.34
C PHE A 314 -12.65 18.24 -12.48
N LEU A 315 -11.58 17.61 -12.98
CA LEU A 315 -11.66 16.60 -14.06
C LEU A 315 -12.40 15.33 -13.62
N PHE A 316 -12.26 14.95 -12.35
CA PHE A 316 -12.86 13.76 -11.77
C PHE A 316 -13.60 14.15 -10.47
N PRO A 317 -14.87 14.64 -10.53
CA PRO A 317 -15.62 15.02 -9.34
C PRO A 317 -15.89 13.79 -8.46
N ASP A 318 -16.00 14.01 -7.14
CA ASP A 318 -16.36 12.95 -6.21
C ASP A 318 -17.78 12.47 -6.50
N LYS A 319 -17.94 11.16 -6.67
CA LYS A 319 -19.25 10.52 -6.58
C LYS A 319 -19.45 10.16 -5.11
N ALA A 320 -20.54 10.58 -4.51
CA ALA A 320 -20.89 10.17 -3.16
C ALA A 320 -21.03 8.63 -3.14
N SER A 321 -20.07 7.94 -2.54
CA SER A 321 -20.20 6.54 -2.17
C SER A 321 -20.70 6.51 -0.73
N THR A 322 -21.99 6.35 -0.55
CA THR A 322 -22.64 6.12 0.74
C THR A 322 -22.84 4.62 0.88
N GLY A 323 -22.12 3.99 1.82
CA GLY A 323 -22.35 2.60 2.19
C GLY A 323 -21.24 2.06 3.11
N ALA A 324 -21.63 1.25 4.10
CA ALA A 324 -20.74 0.57 5.05
C ALA A 324 -19.67 -0.32 4.37
N LEU A 325 -19.93 -0.79 3.15
CA LEU A 325 -19.06 -1.64 2.34
C LEU A 325 -17.91 -0.90 1.60
N ALA A 326 -17.81 0.43 1.72
CA ALA A 326 -16.85 1.22 0.95
C ALA A 326 -15.38 0.89 1.25
N ASP A 327 -15.07 0.35 2.41
CA ASP A 327 -13.69 0.03 2.82
C ASP A 327 -13.25 -1.36 2.36
N ILE A 328 -14.15 -2.34 2.30
CA ILE A 328 -13.83 -3.69 1.86
C ILE A 328 -13.55 -3.76 0.35
N ASP A 329 -14.22 -2.94 -0.44
CA ASP A 329 -13.98 -2.85 -1.89
C ASP A 329 -12.63 -2.21 -2.26
N ARG A 330 -11.88 -1.74 -1.24
CA ARG A 330 -10.53 -1.18 -1.39
C ARG A 330 -9.42 -2.24 -1.34
N LEU A 331 -9.72 -3.51 -0.99
CA LEU A 331 -8.74 -4.59 -1.04
C LEU A 331 -8.28 -4.82 -2.48
N GLU A 332 -7.01 -4.50 -2.76
CA GLU A 332 -6.47 -4.53 -4.11
C GLU A 332 -5.58 -5.75 -4.34
N GLU A 333 -5.93 -6.61 -5.28
CA GLU A 333 -5.15 -7.81 -5.63
C GLU A 333 -3.72 -7.48 -6.08
N ARG A 334 -3.47 -6.27 -6.63
CA ARG A 334 -2.12 -5.85 -7.02
C ARG A 334 -1.16 -5.76 -5.83
N PHE A 335 -1.64 -5.54 -4.61
CA PHE A 335 -0.80 -5.54 -3.42
C PHE A 335 -0.37 -6.93 -2.97
N LEU A 336 -0.99 -8.00 -3.48
CA LEU A 336 -0.52 -9.36 -3.21
C LEU A 336 0.90 -9.63 -3.74
N ALA A 337 1.40 -8.80 -4.68
CA ALA A 337 2.81 -8.80 -5.08
C ALA A 337 3.73 -8.14 -4.02
N HIS A 338 3.17 -7.44 -3.02
CA HIS A 338 3.85 -6.68 -1.98
C HIS A 338 3.26 -7.05 -0.61
N PRO A 339 3.63 -8.20 -0.01
CA PRO A 339 2.95 -8.75 1.17
C PRO A 339 2.80 -7.77 2.34
N ALA A 340 3.82 -6.94 2.61
CA ALA A 340 3.75 -5.95 3.68
C ALA A 340 2.63 -4.93 3.50
N LEU A 341 2.35 -4.53 2.24
CA LEU A 341 1.27 -3.59 1.92
C LEU A 341 -0.09 -4.27 1.95
N ALA A 342 -0.16 -5.52 1.48
CA ALA A 342 -1.38 -6.32 1.55
C ALA A 342 -1.82 -6.54 3.01
N ILE A 343 -0.87 -6.84 3.91
CA ILE A 343 -1.10 -6.99 5.35
C ILE A 343 -1.58 -5.67 5.97
N GLU A 344 -0.93 -4.54 5.64
CA GLU A 344 -1.33 -3.23 6.17
C GLU A 344 -2.72 -2.81 5.65
N GLN A 345 -3.05 -3.13 4.39
CA GLN A 345 -4.39 -2.91 3.85
C GLN A 345 -5.44 -3.77 4.54
N SER A 346 -5.12 -5.04 4.80
CA SER A 346 -5.99 -5.94 5.58
C SER A 346 -6.22 -5.40 6.98
N ARG A 347 -5.16 -4.91 7.65
CA ARG A 347 -5.26 -4.30 8.98
C ARG A 347 -6.26 -3.14 9.00
N LEU A 348 -6.17 -2.21 8.04
CA LEU A 348 -7.10 -1.07 7.97
C LEU A 348 -8.56 -1.50 7.77
N ALA A 349 -8.78 -2.55 6.98
CA ALA A 349 -10.13 -3.10 6.78
C ALA A 349 -10.65 -3.79 8.05
N ILE A 350 -9.79 -4.54 8.77
CA ILE A 350 -10.14 -5.17 10.04
C ILE A 350 -10.39 -4.12 11.12
N ASP A 351 -9.62 -3.03 11.17
CA ASP A 351 -9.87 -1.91 12.07
C ASP A 351 -11.28 -1.31 11.86
N SER A 352 -11.73 -1.22 10.60
CA SER A 352 -13.09 -0.78 10.26
C SER A 352 -14.16 -1.80 10.67
N MET A 353 -13.91 -3.09 10.42
CA MET A 353 -14.78 -4.21 10.84
C MET A 353 -14.95 -4.24 12.37
N ALA A 354 -13.85 -4.07 13.13
CA ALA A 354 -13.86 -4.08 14.59
C ALA A 354 -14.74 -2.95 15.18
N ARG A 355 -14.65 -1.74 14.61
CA ARG A 355 -15.52 -0.62 15.02
C ARG A 355 -16.99 -0.91 14.70
N GLN A 356 -17.26 -1.46 13.53
CA GLN A 356 -18.64 -1.79 13.13
C GLN A 356 -19.24 -2.90 14.03
N ALA A 357 -18.46 -3.95 14.38
CA ALA A 357 -18.91 -4.98 15.30
C ALA A 357 -19.23 -4.41 16.71
N GLN A 358 -18.39 -3.50 17.20
CA GLN A 358 -18.67 -2.77 18.46
C GLN A 358 -19.96 -1.96 18.36
N ASP A 359 -20.13 -1.16 17.29
CA ASP A 359 -21.31 -0.34 17.07
C ASP A 359 -22.59 -1.18 16.98
N ASN A 360 -22.51 -2.40 16.39
CA ASN A 360 -23.64 -3.31 16.28
C ASN A 360 -24.10 -3.81 17.65
N ILE A 361 -23.19 -4.23 18.55
CA ILE A 361 -23.55 -4.63 19.91
C ILE A 361 -24.19 -3.46 20.67
N LEU A 362 -23.63 -2.26 20.60
CA LEU A 362 -24.18 -1.09 21.26
C LEU A 362 -25.58 -0.73 20.71
N SER A 363 -25.79 -0.89 19.41
CA SER A 363 -27.10 -0.72 18.79
C SER A 363 -28.11 -1.75 19.30
N ALA A 364 -27.70 -3.04 19.38
CA ALA A 364 -28.55 -4.10 19.92
C ALA A 364 -28.93 -3.84 21.38
N PHE A 365 -28.00 -3.37 22.22
CA PHE A 365 -28.30 -2.97 23.60
C PHE A 365 -29.28 -1.82 23.68
N SER A 366 -29.22 -0.86 22.77
CA SER A 366 -30.17 0.25 22.71
C SER A 366 -31.59 -0.20 22.40
N LEU A 367 -31.76 -1.26 21.58
CA LEU A 367 -33.05 -1.84 21.23
C LEU A 367 -33.75 -2.52 22.43
N LEU A 368 -32.98 -3.03 23.41
CA LEU A 368 -33.56 -3.56 24.66
C LEU A 368 -34.22 -2.48 25.51
N GLY A 369 -33.73 -1.24 25.44
CA GLY A 369 -34.33 -0.10 26.14
C GLY A 369 -35.53 0.51 25.42
N LYS A 370 -35.45 0.60 24.09
CA LYS A 370 -36.50 1.15 23.23
C LYS A 370 -36.40 0.52 21.86
N PHE A 371 -37.29 -0.42 21.57
CA PHE A 371 -37.34 -1.10 20.27
C PHE A 371 -37.80 -0.17 19.15
N SER A 372 -37.15 -0.28 17.99
CA SER A 372 -37.50 0.41 16.75
C SER A 372 -37.24 -0.51 15.57
N ASP A 373 -38.25 -0.73 14.72
CA ASP A 373 -38.13 -1.55 13.50
C ASP A 373 -37.05 -1.00 12.55
N GLU A 374 -36.90 0.32 12.46
CA GLU A 374 -35.90 0.98 11.63
C GLU A 374 -34.46 0.70 12.14
N GLN A 375 -34.25 0.78 13.45
CA GLN A 375 -32.93 0.46 14.05
C GLN A 375 -32.63 -1.02 13.96
N PHE A 376 -33.61 -1.89 14.09
CA PHE A 376 -33.44 -3.34 13.95
C PHE A 376 -33.08 -3.71 12.50
N ALA A 377 -33.76 -3.12 11.49
CA ALA A 377 -33.40 -3.32 10.09
C ALA A 377 -31.97 -2.82 9.76
N ALA A 378 -31.56 -1.69 10.35
CA ALA A 378 -30.18 -1.20 10.21
C ALA A 378 -29.15 -2.13 10.87
N LEU A 379 -29.49 -2.76 12.02
CA LEU A 379 -28.66 -3.75 12.67
C LEU A 379 -28.46 -4.99 11.77
N GLN A 380 -29.51 -5.49 11.13
CA GLN A 380 -29.45 -6.60 10.19
C GLN A 380 -28.57 -6.28 8.96
N GLU A 381 -28.74 -5.08 8.38
CA GLU A 381 -27.91 -4.64 7.25
C GLU A 381 -26.43 -4.54 7.63
N ASN A 382 -26.13 -4.08 8.84
CA ASN A 382 -24.76 -3.96 9.33
C ASN A 382 -24.13 -5.33 9.63
N GLU A 383 -24.90 -6.29 10.12
CA GLU A 383 -24.44 -7.67 10.34
C GLU A 383 -24.11 -8.35 9.01
N GLU A 384 -25.00 -8.28 8.01
CA GLU A 384 -24.72 -8.77 6.65
C GLU A 384 -23.46 -8.13 6.03
N ALA A 385 -23.19 -6.87 6.35
CA ALA A 385 -21.99 -6.19 5.92
C ALA A 385 -20.72 -6.77 6.59
N ILE A 386 -20.80 -7.11 7.88
CA ILE A 386 -19.68 -7.71 8.63
C ILE A 386 -19.37 -9.13 8.15
N ASP A 387 -20.38 -9.95 7.90
CA ASP A 387 -20.22 -11.28 7.29
C ASP A 387 -19.49 -11.16 5.93
N HIS A 388 -19.88 -10.19 5.10
CA HIS A 388 -19.18 -9.92 3.86
C HIS A 388 -17.71 -9.44 4.04
N TYR A 389 -17.41 -8.74 5.14
CA TYR A 389 -16.02 -8.40 5.51
C TYR A 389 -15.21 -9.66 5.82
N GLU A 390 -15.76 -10.59 6.61
CA GLU A 390 -15.09 -11.85 6.97
C GLU A 390 -14.74 -12.66 5.73
N ASP A 391 -15.69 -12.90 4.83
CA ASP A 391 -15.51 -13.65 3.59
C ASP A 391 -14.42 -13.06 2.69
N LYS A 392 -14.48 -11.76 2.41
CA LYS A 392 -13.50 -11.09 1.55
C LYS A 392 -12.12 -10.99 2.18
N LEU A 393 -12.04 -10.62 3.46
CA LEU A 393 -10.77 -10.53 4.19
C LEU A 393 -10.14 -11.91 4.34
N GLY A 394 -10.91 -12.94 4.70
CA GLY A 394 -10.45 -14.32 4.81
C GLY A 394 -9.83 -14.81 3.50
N THR A 395 -10.54 -14.62 2.39
CA THR A 395 -10.05 -14.96 1.05
C THR A 395 -8.76 -14.18 0.69
N TYR A 396 -8.70 -12.89 1.02
CA TYR A 396 -7.54 -12.05 0.72
C TYR A 396 -6.32 -12.43 1.57
N LEU A 397 -6.50 -12.66 2.87
CA LEU A 397 -5.45 -13.10 3.80
C LEU A 397 -4.89 -14.47 3.40
N ILE A 398 -5.74 -15.43 2.98
CA ILE A 398 -5.30 -16.73 2.44
C ILE A 398 -4.43 -16.53 1.18
N LYS A 399 -4.77 -15.61 0.29
CA LYS A 399 -3.91 -15.29 -0.88
C LYS A 399 -2.56 -14.73 -0.45
N ILE A 400 -2.49 -13.98 0.65
CA ILE A 400 -1.22 -13.47 1.22
C ILE A 400 -0.35 -14.62 1.73
N THR A 401 -0.91 -15.65 2.39
CA THR A 401 -0.13 -16.79 2.90
C THR A 401 0.57 -17.59 1.81
N SER A 402 0.09 -17.50 0.57
CA SER A 402 0.73 -18.14 -0.59
C SER A 402 2.02 -17.44 -1.06
N LYS A 403 2.40 -16.31 -0.44
CA LYS A 403 3.58 -15.52 -0.78
C LYS A 403 4.73 -15.81 0.19
N GLU A 404 5.95 -15.40 -0.18
CA GLU A 404 7.10 -15.46 0.72
C GLU A 404 6.95 -14.41 1.84
N LEU A 405 6.63 -14.86 3.04
CA LEU A 405 6.43 -14.03 4.22
C LEU A 405 7.61 -14.14 5.18
N THR A 406 7.90 -13.07 5.90
CA THR A 406 8.76 -13.15 7.09
C THR A 406 8.00 -13.78 8.26
N PRO A 407 8.69 -14.36 9.28
CA PRO A 407 8.02 -14.94 10.45
C PRO A 407 7.01 -13.97 11.11
N ARG A 408 7.37 -12.69 11.25
CA ARG A 408 6.48 -11.67 11.79
C ARG A 408 5.24 -11.44 10.92
N GLN A 409 5.40 -11.40 9.60
CA GLN A 409 4.26 -11.26 8.68
C GLN A 409 3.33 -12.47 8.73
N THR A 410 3.89 -13.67 8.86
CA THR A 410 3.10 -14.90 9.05
C THR A 410 2.28 -14.82 10.33
N ALA A 411 2.89 -14.37 11.42
CA ALA A 411 2.22 -14.16 12.70
C ALA A 411 1.08 -13.11 12.58
N ASP A 412 1.35 -11.95 11.96
CA ASP A 412 0.34 -10.91 11.73
C ASP A 412 -0.87 -11.45 10.93
N VAL A 413 -0.63 -12.20 9.85
CA VAL A 413 -1.70 -12.79 9.03
C VAL A 413 -2.50 -13.84 9.81
N SER A 414 -1.83 -14.68 10.62
CA SER A 414 -2.49 -15.67 11.48
C SER A 414 -3.41 -14.98 12.49
N LYS A 415 -2.91 -13.95 13.18
CA LYS A 415 -3.72 -13.14 14.09
C LYS A 415 -4.98 -12.60 13.39
N TYR A 416 -4.80 -11.98 12.23
CA TYR A 416 -5.91 -11.38 11.52
C TYR A 416 -6.98 -12.41 11.11
N LEU A 417 -6.57 -13.61 10.66
CA LEU A 417 -7.50 -14.68 10.31
C LEU A 417 -8.36 -15.13 11.52
N HIS A 418 -7.78 -15.20 12.72
CA HIS A 418 -8.56 -15.48 13.93
C HIS A 418 -9.45 -14.31 14.32
N THR A 419 -8.90 -13.09 14.33
CA THR A 419 -9.64 -11.90 14.75
C THR A 419 -10.87 -11.61 13.89
N ILE A 420 -10.82 -11.81 12.56
CA ILE A 420 -11.99 -11.56 11.71
C ILE A 420 -13.15 -12.47 12.03
N SER A 421 -12.88 -13.73 12.38
CA SER A 421 -13.93 -14.68 12.77
C SER A 421 -14.53 -14.32 14.13
N ASP A 422 -13.72 -13.90 15.12
CA ASP A 422 -14.25 -13.46 16.40
C ASP A 422 -15.08 -12.16 16.27
N LEU A 423 -14.68 -11.22 15.39
CA LEU A 423 -15.45 -9.99 15.13
C LEU A 423 -16.79 -10.27 14.43
N GLU A 424 -16.83 -11.23 13.51
CA GLU A 424 -18.07 -11.69 12.89
C GLU A 424 -18.99 -12.31 13.96
N ARG A 425 -18.48 -13.22 14.82
CA ARG A 425 -19.25 -13.81 15.92
C ARG A 425 -19.79 -12.77 16.90
N ILE A 426 -19.03 -11.75 17.24
CA ILE A 426 -19.52 -10.60 18.04
C ILE A 426 -20.73 -9.97 17.34
N SER A 427 -20.65 -9.77 16.03
CA SER A 427 -21.77 -9.19 15.27
C SER A 427 -22.99 -10.11 15.19
N ASP A 428 -22.80 -11.41 15.00
CA ASP A 428 -23.87 -12.42 15.05
C ASP A 428 -24.64 -12.34 16.38
N HIS A 429 -23.91 -12.25 17.51
CA HIS A 429 -24.52 -12.12 18.82
C HIS A 429 -25.28 -10.79 18.97
N SER A 430 -24.88 -9.72 18.26
CA SER A 430 -25.66 -8.49 18.25
C SER A 430 -27.04 -8.67 17.60
N LEU A 431 -27.09 -9.43 16.52
CA LEU A 431 -28.36 -9.77 15.86
C LEU A 431 -29.27 -10.61 16.77
N ASN A 432 -28.73 -11.64 17.42
CA ASN A 432 -29.46 -12.48 18.38
C ASN A 432 -30.05 -11.64 19.55
N ILE A 433 -29.30 -10.67 20.07
CA ILE A 433 -29.77 -9.73 21.08
C ILE A 433 -30.87 -8.82 20.53
N GLY A 434 -30.73 -8.37 19.29
CA GLY A 434 -31.75 -7.57 18.59
C GLY A 434 -33.04 -8.35 18.36
N GLU A 435 -32.98 -9.64 18.00
CA GLU A 435 -34.13 -10.54 17.87
C GLU A 435 -34.82 -10.76 19.22
N THR A 436 -34.06 -10.93 20.29
CA THR A 436 -34.59 -11.01 21.64
C THR A 436 -35.29 -9.71 22.03
N ALA A 437 -34.73 -8.54 21.68
CA ALA A 437 -35.38 -7.24 21.90
C ALA A 437 -36.70 -7.12 21.13
N GLN A 438 -36.78 -7.62 19.89
CA GLN A 438 -38.03 -7.68 19.10
C GLN A 438 -39.05 -8.61 19.77
N GLU A 439 -38.61 -9.77 20.28
CA GLU A 439 -39.49 -10.70 21.01
C GLU A 439 -40.07 -10.05 22.27
N LEU A 440 -39.21 -9.41 23.10
CA LEU A 440 -39.65 -8.68 24.30
C LEU A 440 -40.71 -7.63 23.96
N TYR A 441 -40.46 -6.85 22.91
CA TYR A 441 -41.41 -5.81 22.45
C TYR A 441 -42.74 -6.40 21.97
N THR A 442 -42.67 -7.41 21.11
CA THR A 442 -43.88 -8.03 20.48
C THR A 442 -44.73 -8.76 21.51
N LYS A 443 -44.13 -9.50 22.41
CA LYS A 443 -44.80 -10.26 23.47
C LYS A 443 -45.11 -9.43 24.71
N LYS A 444 -44.66 -8.15 24.75
CA LYS A 444 -44.82 -7.23 25.89
C LYS A 444 -44.24 -7.79 27.18
N ILE A 445 -43.10 -8.45 27.09
CA ILE A 445 -42.39 -9.01 28.23
C ILE A 445 -41.63 -7.85 28.93
N VAL A 446 -41.82 -7.72 30.25
CA VAL A 446 -41.12 -6.71 31.08
C VAL A 446 -40.47 -7.44 32.24
N PHE A 447 -39.16 -7.33 32.35
CA PHE A 447 -38.42 -7.93 33.46
C PHE A 447 -38.79 -7.32 34.81
N SER A 448 -38.65 -8.10 35.87
CA SER A 448 -38.80 -7.58 37.23
C SER A 448 -37.78 -6.46 37.50
N PRO A 449 -38.05 -5.52 38.47
CA PRO A 449 -37.11 -4.46 38.78
C PRO A 449 -35.71 -4.94 39.16
N THR A 450 -35.62 -6.12 39.78
CA THR A 450 -34.35 -6.77 40.15
C THR A 450 -33.66 -7.30 38.89
N GLY A 451 -34.37 -8.10 38.05
CA GLY A 451 -33.81 -8.62 36.81
C GLY A 451 -33.40 -7.54 35.82
N ALA A 452 -34.15 -6.44 35.74
CA ALA A 452 -33.76 -5.30 34.91
C ALA A 452 -32.47 -4.60 35.43
N ARG A 453 -32.25 -4.57 36.73
CA ARG A 453 -31.04 -4.03 37.33
C ARG A 453 -29.82 -4.92 37.07
N GLU A 454 -29.98 -6.23 37.26
CA GLU A 454 -28.96 -7.24 36.95
C GLU A 454 -28.57 -7.16 35.46
N LEU A 455 -29.54 -7.15 34.56
CA LEU A 455 -29.27 -7.02 33.12
C LEU A 455 -28.51 -5.72 32.79
N LYS A 456 -28.83 -4.60 33.43
CA LYS A 456 -28.12 -3.35 33.23
C LYS A 456 -26.64 -3.43 33.63
N VAL A 457 -26.32 -4.15 34.73
CA VAL A 457 -24.94 -4.42 35.15
C VAL A 457 -24.22 -5.27 34.12
N MET A 458 -24.84 -6.35 33.63
CA MET A 458 -24.30 -7.22 32.60
C MET A 458 -23.97 -6.44 31.31
N LEU A 459 -24.93 -5.65 30.79
CA LEU A 459 -24.72 -4.85 29.60
C LEU A 459 -23.59 -3.81 29.75
N ALA A 460 -23.43 -3.23 30.96
CA ALA A 460 -22.33 -2.31 31.25
C ALA A 460 -20.97 -3.03 31.28
N ALA A 461 -20.89 -4.23 31.85
CA ALA A 461 -19.67 -5.05 31.88
C ALA A 461 -19.26 -5.47 30.45
N VAL A 462 -20.22 -5.93 29.64
CA VAL A 462 -19.97 -6.30 28.23
C VAL A 462 -19.57 -5.08 27.38
N THR A 463 -20.18 -3.94 27.59
CA THR A 463 -19.74 -2.69 26.94
C THR A 463 -18.29 -2.37 27.30
N ARG A 464 -17.91 -2.55 28.57
CA ARG A 464 -16.56 -2.26 29.06
C ARG A 464 -15.51 -3.21 28.46
N ILE A 465 -15.80 -4.52 28.38
CA ILE A 465 -14.88 -5.49 27.78
C ILE A 465 -14.69 -5.23 26.28
N LEU A 466 -15.77 -4.92 25.56
CA LEU A 466 -15.71 -4.53 24.15
C LEU A 466 -14.83 -3.29 23.94
N GLU A 467 -15.02 -2.24 24.73
CA GLU A 467 -14.21 -1.02 24.64
C GLU A 467 -12.73 -1.30 24.85
N ILE A 468 -12.39 -2.08 25.88
CA ILE A 468 -10.99 -2.43 26.18
C ILE A 468 -10.40 -3.24 25.03
N THR A 469 -11.10 -4.28 24.57
CA THR A 469 -10.61 -5.21 23.53
C THR A 469 -10.43 -4.50 22.21
N ILE A 470 -11.43 -3.77 21.74
CA ILE A 470 -11.37 -3.10 20.44
C ILE A 470 -10.30 -2.00 20.44
N ASN A 471 -10.21 -1.19 21.50
CA ASN A 471 -9.16 -0.16 21.58
C ASN A 471 -7.77 -0.79 21.67
N ALA A 472 -7.58 -1.85 22.48
CA ALA A 472 -6.32 -2.58 22.56
C ALA A 472 -5.90 -3.12 21.16
N PHE A 473 -6.84 -3.68 20.41
CA PHE A 473 -6.59 -4.19 19.07
C PHE A 473 -6.21 -3.08 18.08
N LEU A 474 -6.97 -1.99 18.03
CA LEU A 474 -6.75 -0.87 17.11
C LEU A 474 -5.40 -0.17 17.34
N ASP A 475 -5.03 0.02 18.63
CA ASP A 475 -3.79 0.69 19.04
C ASP A 475 -2.60 -0.29 19.15
N ASN A 476 -2.87 -1.59 18.99
CA ASN A 476 -1.92 -2.68 19.26
C ASN A 476 -1.31 -2.58 20.67
N ASP A 477 -2.16 -2.26 21.65
CA ASP A 477 -1.78 -2.10 23.06
C ASP A 477 -1.96 -3.43 23.80
N VAL A 478 -0.88 -4.22 23.86
CA VAL A 478 -0.86 -5.51 24.54
C VAL A 478 -1.03 -5.35 26.07
N ALA A 479 -0.59 -4.23 26.65
CA ALA A 479 -0.79 -3.99 28.07
C ALA A 479 -2.28 -3.81 28.43
N ALA A 480 -3.07 -3.21 27.53
CA ALA A 480 -4.52 -3.14 27.67
C ALA A 480 -5.18 -4.51 27.44
N ALA A 481 -4.66 -5.35 26.52
CA ALA A 481 -5.18 -6.69 26.28
C ALA A 481 -5.16 -7.60 27.53
N TYR A 482 -4.14 -7.48 28.39
CA TYR A 482 -4.09 -8.21 29.67
C TYR A 482 -5.21 -7.88 30.66
N ARG A 483 -5.99 -6.83 30.43
CA ARG A 483 -7.12 -6.43 31.27
C ARG A 483 -8.43 -7.10 30.87
N VAL A 484 -8.44 -7.78 29.71
CA VAL A 484 -9.67 -8.38 29.15
C VAL A 484 -10.06 -9.65 29.90
N GLU A 485 -9.13 -10.58 30.10
CA GLU A 485 -9.37 -11.86 30.74
C GLU A 485 -9.96 -11.77 32.16
N PRO A 486 -9.45 -10.88 33.07
CA PRO A 486 -10.07 -10.72 34.39
C PRO A 486 -11.52 -10.20 34.34
N LEU A 487 -11.88 -9.44 33.28
CA LEU A 487 -13.24 -8.93 33.11
C LEU A 487 -14.16 -9.99 32.50
N GLU A 488 -13.62 -10.81 31.61
CA GLU A 488 -14.34 -11.96 31.04
C GLU A 488 -14.72 -12.96 32.15
N GLU A 489 -13.77 -13.37 33.00
CA GLU A 489 -14.07 -14.28 34.12
C GLU A 489 -15.10 -13.69 35.10
N LEU A 490 -15.09 -12.36 35.30
CA LEU A 490 -16.14 -11.71 36.07
C LEU A 490 -17.51 -11.78 35.38
N ILE A 491 -17.57 -11.58 34.06
CA ILE A 491 -18.81 -11.64 33.29
C ILE A 491 -19.40 -13.05 33.37
N ASP A 492 -18.59 -14.09 33.26
CA ASP A 492 -19.00 -15.49 33.42
C ASP A 492 -19.61 -15.75 34.80
N ASN A 493 -18.92 -15.31 35.87
CA ASN A 493 -19.40 -15.43 37.21
C ASN A 493 -20.73 -14.67 37.45
N LEU A 494 -20.85 -13.45 36.91
CA LEU A 494 -22.10 -12.68 36.96
C LEU A 494 -23.22 -13.37 36.19
N CYS A 495 -22.92 -13.98 35.04
CA CYS A 495 -23.88 -14.70 34.24
C CYS A 495 -24.47 -15.88 35.02
N ASP A 496 -23.63 -16.68 35.68
CA ASP A 496 -24.05 -17.81 36.49
C ASP A 496 -24.86 -17.37 37.73
N GLU A 497 -24.45 -16.31 38.42
CA GLU A 497 -25.18 -15.79 39.59
C GLU A 497 -26.55 -15.26 39.17
N MET A 498 -26.66 -14.53 38.06
CA MET A 498 -27.92 -14.01 37.54
C MET A 498 -28.88 -15.14 37.08
N LYS A 499 -28.34 -16.23 36.50
CA LYS A 499 -29.11 -17.44 36.18
C LYS A 499 -29.71 -18.06 37.43
N LEU A 500 -28.95 -18.17 38.55
CA LEU A 500 -29.45 -18.68 39.84
C LEU A 500 -30.52 -17.73 40.42
N HIS A 501 -30.28 -16.43 40.47
CA HIS A 501 -31.27 -15.45 40.91
C HIS A 501 -32.58 -15.52 40.11
N HIS A 502 -32.47 -15.79 38.80
CA HIS A 502 -33.65 -15.94 37.96
C HIS A 502 -34.47 -17.20 38.35
N ILE A 503 -33.81 -18.32 38.68
CA ILE A 503 -34.47 -19.53 39.16
C ILE A 503 -35.25 -19.25 40.47
N ASP A 504 -34.67 -18.50 41.40
CA ASP A 504 -35.34 -18.09 42.63
C ASP A 504 -36.56 -17.22 42.36
N ARG A 505 -36.47 -16.28 41.40
CA ARG A 505 -37.63 -15.47 40.96
C ARG A 505 -38.74 -16.28 40.29
N LEU A 506 -38.38 -17.34 39.57
CA LEU A 506 -39.36 -18.30 39.03
C LEU A 506 -40.07 -19.11 40.13
N GLN A 507 -39.31 -19.58 41.15
CA GLN A 507 -39.86 -20.31 42.29
C GLN A 507 -40.78 -19.45 43.16
N SER A 508 -40.43 -18.17 43.32
CA SER A 508 -41.25 -17.21 44.08
C SER A 508 -42.48 -16.70 43.32
N GLY A 509 -42.59 -17.03 42.02
CA GLY A 509 -43.70 -16.57 41.17
C GLY A 509 -43.59 -15.12 40.70
N GLU A 510 -42.45 -14.48 40.85
CA GLU A 510 -42.16 -13.13 40.37
C GLU A 510 -41.97 -13.06 38.84
N CYS A 511 -41.64 -14.20 38.23
CA CYS A 511 -41.39 -14.33 36.78
C CYS A 511 -42.15 -15.51 36.19
N THR A 512 -42.35 -15.49 34.87
CA THR A 512 -42.88 -16.60 34.10
C THR A 512 -41.77 -17.29 33.27
N LEU A 513 -42.06 -18.50 32.77
CA LEU A 513 -41.10 -19.23 31.90
C LEU A 513 -40.69 -18.41 30.66
N ASN A 514 -41.60 -17.59 30.08
CA ASN A 514 -41.26 -16.75 28.92
C ASN A 514 -40.24 -15.66 29.28
N HIS A 515 -40.28 -15.09 30.50
CA HIS A 515 -39.26 -14.17 30.99
C HIS A 515 -37.91 -14.89 31.13
N GLY A 516 -37.95 -16.19 31.55
CA GLY A 516 -36.78 -17.02 31.75
C GLY A 516 -36.03 -17.30 30.44
N PHE A 517 -36.73 -17.64 29.40
CA PHE A 517 -36.09 -17.90 28.10
C PHE A 517 -35.40 -16.64 27.58
N ALA A 518 -36.11 -15.51 27.47
CA ALA A 518 -35.54 -14.27 26.97
C ALA A 518 -34.38 -13.76 27.85
N PHE A 519 -34.47 -13.88 29.19
CA PHE A 519 -33.40 -13.47 30.07
C PHE A 519 -32.14 -14.34 29.92
N ASN A 520 -32.32 -15.67 29.84
CA ASN A 520 -31.21 -16.59 29.64
C ASN A 520 -30.55 -16.41 28.27
N ASP A 521 -31.33 -16.17 27.22
CA ASP A 521 -30.79 -15.93 25.88
C ASP A 521 -29.94 -14.66 25.85
N LEU A 522 -30.37 -13.58 26.51
CA LEU A 522 -29.58 -12.36 26.66
C LEU A 522 -28.27 -12.60 27.41
N LEU A 523 -28.32 -13.33 28.55
CA LEU A 523 -27.13 -13.64 29.33
C LEU A 523 -26.15 -14.48 28.52
N THR A 524 -26.63 -15.51 27.81
CA THR A 524 -25.79 -16.39 26.99
C THR A 524 -25.12 -15.60 25.83
N ASN A 525 -25.85 -14.71 25.16
CA ASN A 525 -25.24 -13.88 24.13
C ASN A 525 -24.23 -12.88 24.70
N CYS A 526 -24.46 -12.31 25.90
CA CYS A 526 -23.47 -11.46 26.60
C CYS A 526 -22.19 -12.22 26.97
N GLU A 527 -22.32 -13.45 27.52
CA GLU A 527 -21.23 -14.37 27.83
C GLU A 527 -20.40 -14.68 26.57
N ARG A 528 -21.06 -15.03 25.47
CA ARG A 528 -20.37 -15.32 24.19
C ARG A 528 -19.63 -14.11 23.60
N VAL A 529 -20.17 -12.92 23.73
CA VAL A 529 -19.47 -11.69 23.31
C VAL A 529 -18.20 -11.48 24.13
N SER A 530 -18.21 -11.78 25.45
CA SER A 530 -17.00 -11.67 26.27
C SER A 530 -15.97 -12.74 25.91
N ASP A 531 -16.38 -13.98 25.64
CA ASP A 531 -15.52 -15.07 25.15
C ASP A 531 -14.75 -14.64 23.89
N HIS A 532 -15.45 -14.07 22.90
CA HIS A 532 -14.82 -13.59 21.66
C HIS A 532 -13.89 -12.39 21.89
N CYS A 533 -14.19 -11.52 22.85
CA CYS A 533 -13.28 -10.46 23.28
C CYS A 533 -11.99 -11.03 23.88
N SER A 534 -12.10 -12.06 24.74
CA SER A 534 -10.96 -12.76 25.32
C SER A 534 -10.11 -13.43 24.22
N ASN A 535 -10.71 -14.13 23.24
CA ASN A 535 -9.99 -14.73 22.12
C ASN A 535 -9.14 -13.70 21.34
N ILE A 536 -9.70 -12.52 21.05
CA ILE A 536 -8.97 -11.43 20.38
C ILE A 536 -7.79 -10.97 21.23
N ALA A 537 -7.99 -10.77 22.53
CA ALA A 537 -6.94 -10.34 23.45
C ALA A 537 -5.81 -11.38 23.59
N VAL A 538 -6.16 -12.67 23.71
CA VAL A 538 -5.20 -13.78 23.75
C VAL A 538 -4.38 -13.84 22.47
N ALA A 539 -5.02 -13.73 21.30
CA ALA A 539 -4.31 -13.69 20.00
C ALA A 539 -3.33 -12.52 19.89
N MET A 540 -3.61 -11.37 20.51
CA MET A 540 -2.68 -10.24 20.58
C MET A 540 -1.48 -10.54 21.48
N ILE A 541 -1.70 -11.17 22.62
CA ILE A 541 -0.68 -11.45 23.63
C ILE A 541 0.26 -12.54 23.15
N GLU A 542 -0.25 -13.63 22.56
CA GLU A 542 0.54 -14.75 22.04
C GLU A 542 1.58 -14.35 21.00
N LEU A 543 1.28 -13.35 20.18
CA LEU A 543 2.18 -12.90 19.13
C LEU A 543 3.34 -12.02 19.61
N GLU A 544 3.23 -11.41 20.77
CA GLU A 544 4.34 -10.65 21.36
C GLU A 544 5.36 -11.56 22.06
N SER A 545 4.89 -12.69 22.57
CA SER A 545 5.78 -13.72 23.11
C SER A 545 6.26 -14.61 21.96
N ASP A 546 7.54 -14.57 21.57
CA ASP A 546 8.16 -15.43 20.54
C ASP A 546 8.01 -16.97 20.80
N SER A 547 7.12 -17.38 21.68
CA SER A 547 6.85 -18.79 22.05
C SER A 547 5.58 -19.27 21.35
N PHE A 548 5.76 -20.08 20.30
CA PHE A 548 4.70 -20.81 19.58
C PHE A 548 4.07 -21.97 20.40
N ASP A 549 4.24 -22.02 21.71
CA ASP A 549 3.73 -23.10 22.55
C ASP A 549 2.60 -22.60 23.46
N THR A 550 1.39 -22.65 22.90
CA THR A 550 0.13 -22.14 23.46
C THR A 550 -0.15 -22.64 24.88
N HIS A 551 0.21 -23.90 25.20
CA HIS A 551 -0.06 -24.51 26.51
C HIS A 551 0.99 -24.13 27.59
N GLU A 552 2.24 -23.97 27.22
CA GLU A 552 3.30 -23.58 28.16
C GLU A 552 3.22 -22.08 28.49
N TYR A 553 2.73 -21.28 27.54
CA TYR A 553 2.52 -19.85 27.70
C TYR A 553 1.31 -19.53 28.60
N ILE A 554 0.16 -20.15 28.40
CA ILE A 554 -1.02 -19.98 29.28
C ILE A 554 -0.66 -20.31 30.73
N ASN A 555 0.08 -21.41 30.96
CA ASN A 555 0.54 -21.77 32.30
C ASN A 555 1.58 -20.80 32.88
N SER A 556 2.47 -20.23 32.06
CA SER A 556 3.47 -19.26 32.52
C SER A 556 2.86 -17.86 32.73
N VAL A 557 1.89 -17.48 31.93
CA VAL A 557 1.12 -16.23 32.09
C VAL A 557 0.23 -16.31 33.32
N MET A 558 -0.47 -17.42 33.55
CA MET A 558 -1.21 -17.63 34.80
C MET A 558 -0.31 -17.58 36.03
N ALA A 559 0.93 -18.10 35.96
CA ALA A 559 1.86 -18.08 37.09
C ALA A 559 2.50 -16.68 37.35
N MET A 560 2.80 -15.90 36.30
CA MET A 560 3.40 -14.56 36.44
C MET A 560 2.37 -13.44 36.62
N HIS A 561 1.12 -13.64 36.20
CA HIS A 561 0.07 -12.63 36.24
C HIS A 561 -0.95 -12.82 37.36
N SER A 562 -0.81 -13.84 38.22
CA SER A 562 -1.75 -14.06 39.33
C SER A 562 -2.03 -12.78 40.13
N HIS A 563 -1.00 -11.99 40.45
CA HIS A 563 -1.19 -10.77 41.25
C HIS A 563 -1.87 -9.62 40.48
N ARG A 564 -1.54 -9.40 39.21
CA ARG A 564 -2.19 -8.36 38.38
C ARG A 564 -3.60 -8.76 37.96
N PHE A 565 -3.79 -10.04 37.65
CA PHE A 565 -5.10 -10.59 37.36
C PHE A 565 -6.04 -10.38 38.55
N ASP A 566 -5.63 -10.79 39.77
CA ASP A 566 -6.41 -10.62 40.99
C ASP A 566 -6.72 -9.13 41.28
N GLU A 567 -5.77 -8.24 40.98
CA GLU A 567 -5.95 -6.79 41.14
C GLU A 567 -7.03 -6.23 40.21
N TYR A 568 -6.97 -6.59 38.90
CA TYR A 568 -7.97 -6.17 37.92
C TYR A 568 -9.33 -6.82 38.19
N TYR A 569 -9.35 -8.11 38.52
CA TYR A 569 -10.59 -8.80 38.89
C TYR A 569 -11.26 -8.14 40.10
N ALA A 570 -10.49 -7.79 41.14
CA ALA A 570 -11.01 -7.08 42.30
C ALA A 570 -11.44 -5.63 41.99
N GLU A 571 -10.81 -4.97 41.01
CA GLU A 571 -11.25 -3.65 40.52
C GLU A 571 -12.63 -3.78 39.87
N TYR A 572 -12.80 -4.70 38.92
CA TYR A 572 -14.04 -4.95 38.17
C TYR A 572 -15.18 -5.48 39.07
N SER A 573 -14.87 -6.37 40.02
CA SER A 573 -15.86 -6.86 40.98
C SER A 573 -16.45 -5.75 41.87
N ARG A 574 -15.72 -4.65 42.08
CA ARG A 574 -16.25 -3.45 42.80
C ARG A 574 -17.06 -2.55 41.87
N GLU A 575 -16.73 -2.50 40.59
CA GLU A 575 -17.41 -1.68 39.58
C GLU A 575 -18.76 -2.31 39.18
N PHE A 576 -18.83 -3.64 39.01
CA PHE A 576 -20.00 -4.38 38.53
C PHE A 576 -20.57 -5.27 39.63
N GLN A 577 -21.38 -4.69 40.54
CA GLN A 577 -22.07 -5.40 41.62
C GLN A 577 -23.57 -5.58 41.29
N ILE A 578 -24.12 -6.80 41.47
CA ILE A 578 -25.55 -7.15 41.30
C ILE A 578 -26.29 -7.24 42.64
#